data_e9d9dbc79cae87474591ce05d47333e4
#
_entry.id   e9d9dbc79cae87474591ce05d47333e4
#
_cell.length_a   1.000
_cell.length_b   1.000
_cell.length_c   1.000
_cell.angle_alpha   90.00
_cell.angle_beta   90.00
_cell.angle_gamma   90.00
#
_symmetry.space_group_name_H-M   'P 1'
#
loop_
_entity.id
_entity.type
_entity.pdbx_description
1 polymer ?
#
loop_
_entity_poly.entity_id
_entity_poly.type
_entity_poly.pdbx_seq_one_letter_code
_entity_poly.pdbx_strand_id
1 'polypeptide(L)'
;MPELPEVETIRKVLQQKIKDRAITSVKVLDKRIVKLSPSTFINSLEGQTFNAVSRIGKYILFTFKNDLVLVSHLRMEGKYFYLSKEDRNPPHSCVVFYLDNGYRLCYADVRKFGTMELTRVTELANLASIAKLGPEPFDATPEYLYQKTSATKRAIKDVLLDQSVLAGLGNIYVDEVLFLSKIHPLTQANLLTRNDTVTLLKHSVDVLNKAIVAGGTTIRTYQTLDGKTGEFQVELLAYGRENEECYACQSKMKKIFVAGRGTTYCPNCQRIKDKPLMIAITGMVGAGKSSVLAHLEKNGEQVYDADKIVANLYSDKNVASLISKTLNVDLLNENGVIDRNKLIKYLQDDISNLTKLTDIVHPLVKKELERIFASSNDRRIFVEIALPYSYRINELFNFFIGIETSKEKQNEYLKIRGDDFVIVRPDEEYFKNRFKLDYIIFNDRTLDDLYNSIDNILHHF
;
A
#
# COMPACT_ATOMS: atom_id res chain seq x y z
N MET A 1 -16.61 -0.32 -11.94
CA MET A 1 -17.71 -1.02 -11.23
C MET A 1 -18.17 -0.11 -10.12
N PRO A 2 -19.45 0.22 -10.05
CA PRO A 2 -19.96 0.97 -8.90
C PRO A 2 -19.63 0.26 -7.59
N GLU A 3 -19.04 0.99 -6.66
CA GLU A 3 -18.76 0.55 -5.29
C GLU A 3 -19.81 1.19 -4.35
N LEU A 4 -19.67 1.03 -3.05
CA LEU A 4 -20.67 1.52 -2.10
C LEU A 4 -21.07 3.00 -2.29
N PRO A 5 -20.15 3.97 -2.45
CA PRO A 5 -20.51 5.37 -2.61
C PRO A 5 -21.34 5.66 -3.87
N GLU A 6 -20.98 5.04 -5.01
CA GLU A 6 -21.72 5.21 -6.26
C GLU A 6 -23.12 4.61 -6.13
N VAL A 7 -23.24 3.43 -5.51
CA VAL A 7 -24.54 2.78 -5.28
C VAL A 7 -25.42 3.59 -4.32
N GLU A 8 -24.82 4.20 -3.29
CA GLU A 8 -25.54 5.07 -2.36
C GLU A 8 -26.06 6.34 -3.03
N THR A 9 -25.25 6.93 -3.91
CA THR A 9 -25.67 8.11 -4.70
C THR A 9 -26.88 7.76 -5.58
N ILE A 10 -26.84 6.62 -6.28
CA ILE A 10 -27.96 6.16 -7.09
C ILE A 10 -29.20 5.87 -6.23
N ARG A 11 -29.03 5.19 -5.11
CA ARG A 11 -30.10 4.88 -4.16
C ARG A 11 -30.84 6.16 -3.72
N LYS A 12 -30.08 7.22 -3.37
CA LYS A 12 -30.68 8.51 -2.96
C LYS A 12 -31.54 9.10 -4.06
N VAL A 13 -31.05 9.14 -5.28
CA VAL A 13 -31.81 9.70 -6.42
C VAL A 13 -33.03 8.83 -6.76
N LEU A 14 -32.86 7.50 -6.77
CA LEU A 14 -33.98 6.57 -6.98
C LEU A 14 -35.07 6.76 -5.92
N GLN A 15 -34.70 6.82 -4.62
CA GLN A 15 -35.64 7.06 -3.55
C GLN A 15 -36.48 8.32 -3.77
N GLN A 16 -35.89 9.40 -4.24
CA GLN A 16 -36.61 10.65 -4.53
C GLN A 16 -37.54 10.56 -5.74
N LYS A 17 -37.15 9.83 -6.79
CA LYS A 17 -37.87 9.78 -8.06
C LYS A 17 -39.02 8.78 -8.07
N ILE A 18 -38.88 7.63 -7.38
CA ILE A 18 -39.82 6.51 -7.54
C ILE A 18 -40.59 6.14 -6.27
N LYS A 19 -40.28 6.70 -5.11
CA LYS A 19 -41.03 6.46 -3.89
C LYS A 19 -42.51 6.77 -4.12
N ASP A 20 -43.41 5.90 -3.63
CA ASP A 20 -44.86 5.96 -3.78
C ASP A 20 -45.38 5.91 -5.22
N ARG A 21 -44.55 5.52 -6.22
CA ARG A 21 -44.98 5.32 -7.59
C ARG A 21 -45.41 3.86 -7.77
N ALA A 22 -46.55 3.67 -8.47
CA ALA A 22 -47.01 2.35 -8.86
C ALA A 22 -46.41 1.93 -10.22
N ILE A 23 -46.06 0.67 -10.35
CA ILE A 23 -45.64 0.04 -11.60
C ILE A 23 -46.89 -0.33 -12.40
N THR A 24 -47.09 0.30 -13.54
CA THR A 24 -48.24 0.03 -14.43
C THR A 24 -47.96 -1.12 -15.40
N SER A 25 -46.71 -1.30 -15.82
CA SER A 25 -46.27 -2.46 -16.60
C SER A 25 -44.75 -2.63 -16.54
N VAL A 26 -44.28 -3.84 -16.81
CA VAL A 26 -42.86 -4.20 -16.85
C VAL A 26 -42.51 -4.83 -18.19
N LYS A 27 -41.38 -4.43 -18.79
CA LYS A 27 -40.82 -5.11 -19.97
C LYS A 27 -39.43 -5.65 -19.63
N VAL A 28 -39.24 -6.96 -19.79
CA VAL A 28 -37.94 -7.63 -19.71
C VAL A 28 -37.43 -7.80 -21.14
N LEU A 29 -36.44 -6.98 -21.51
CA LEU A 29 -35.82 -6.97 -22.86
C LEU A 29 -34.65 -7.96 -22.93
N ASP A 30 -34.00 -8.24 -21.76
CA ASP A 30 -32.95 -9.24 -21.66
C ASP A 30 -33.13 -10.11 -20.42
N LYS A 31 -33.46 -11.38 -20.63
CA LYS A 31 -33.77 -12.34 -19.57
C LYS A 31 -32.58 -12.69 -18.66
N ARG A 32 -31.35 -12.41 -19.08
CA ARG A 32 -30.14 -12.72 -18.30
C ARG A 32 -30.04 -11.91 -17.02
N ILE A 33 -30.68 -10.75 -16.98
CA ILE A 33 -30.67 -9.85 -15.82
C ILE A 33 -31.54 -10.35 -14.68
N VAL A 34 -32.66 -11.00 -15.01
CA VAL A 34 -33.64 -11.46 -14.01
C VAL A 34 -33.40 -12.92 -13.63
N LYS A 35 -33.47 -13.23 -12.34
CA LYS A 35 -33.22 -14.57 -11.82
C LYS A 35 -34.45 -15.50 -11.89
N LEU A 36 -35.63 -14.94 -12.07
CA LEU A 36 -36.89 -15.68 -12.31
C LEU A 36 -37.18 -15.76 -13.81
N SER A 37 -38.21 -16.58 -14.18
CA SER A 37 -38.74 -16.49 -15.54
C SER A 37 -39.26 -15.06 -15.82
N PRO A 38 -39.09 -14.52 -17.02
CA PRO A 38 -39.58 -13.18 -17.35
C PRO A 38 -41.05 -12.97 -17.01
N SER A 39 -41.91 -13.96 -17.28
CA SER A 39 -43.34 -13.90 -16.96
C SER A 39 -43.62 -13.82 -15.47
N THR A 40 -42.94 -14.65 -14.65
CA THR A 40 -43.08 -14.61 -13.20
C THR A 40 -42.59 -13.27 -12.64
N PHE A 41 -41.46 -12.77 -13.14
CA PHE A 41 -40.91 -11.49 -12.74
C PHE A 41 -41.87 -10.31 -13.04
N ILE A 42 -42.43 -10.28 -14.25
CA ILE A 42 -43.41 -9.29 -14.69
C ILE A 42 -44.65 -9.33 -13.81
N ASN A 43 -45.29 -10.50 -13.71
CA ASN A 43 -46.55 -10.68 -12.96
C ASN A 43 -46.39 -10.35 -11.46
N SER A 44 -45.20 -10.56 -10.89
CA SER A 44 -44.93 -10.22 -9.49
C SER A 44 -44.79 -8.70 -9.23
N LEU A 45 -44.43 -7.92 -10.26
CA LEU A 45 -44.10 -6.51 -10.10
C LEU A 45 -45.16 -5.55 -10.65
N GLU A 46 -45.95 -5.99 -11.63
CA GLU A 46 -47.06 -5.16 -12.15
C GLU A 46 -48.10 -4.90 -11.06
N GLY A 47 -48.54 -3.66 -10.94
CA GLY A 47 -49.46 -3.21 -9.90
C GLY A 47 -48.80 -2.92 -8.55
N GLN A 48 -47.51 -3.22 -8.36
CA GLN A 48 -46.82 -2.95 -7.11
C GLN A 48 -46.45 -1.49 -6.98
N THR A 49 -46.45 -0.97 -5.74
CA THR A 49 -46.05 0.40 -5.43
C THR A 49 -44.73 0.39 -4.66
N PHE A 50 -43.77 1.19 -5.10
CA PHE A 50 -42.50 1.37 -4.41
C PHE A 50 -42.73 2.02 -3.04
N ASN A 51 -42.27 1.37 -1.97
CA ASN A 51 -42.33 1.90 -0.60
C ASN A 51 -41.03 2.62 -0.23
N ALA A 52 -39.89 1.97 -0.47
CA ALA A 52 -38.58 2.51 -0.15
C ALA A 52 -37.50 1.97 -1.10
N VAL A 53 -36.41 2.74 -1.23
CA VAL A 53 -35.17 2.28 -1.85
C VAL A 53 -34.05 2.34 -0.82
N SER A 54 -33.48 1.19 -0.49
CA SER A 54 -32.37 1.06 0.46
C SER A 54 -31.16 0.40 -0.20
N ARG A 55 -30.11 0.13 0.56
CA ARG A 55 -28.87 -0.48 0.08
C ARG A 55 -28.29 -1.43 1.12
N ILE A 56 -27.66 -2.52 0.67
CA ILE A 56 -26.77 -3.35 1.46
C ILE A 56 -25.50 -3.61 0.60
N GLY A 57 -24.35 -3.20 1.08
CA GLY A 57 -23.10 -3.29 0.33
C GLY A 57 -23.20 -2.58 -1.03
N LYS A 58 -23.14 -3.35 -2.13
CA LYS A 58 -23.26 -2.86 -3.50
C LYS A 58 -24.58 -3.22 -4.17
N TYR A 59 -25.56 -3.66 -3.37
CA TYR A 59 -26.90 -3.99 -3.82
C TYR A 59 -27.88 -2.87 -3.54
N ILE A 60 -28.74 -2.55 -4.51
CA ILE A 60 -29.89 -1.68 -4.34
C ILE A 60 -31.12 -2.54 -4.04
N LEU A 61 -31.88 -2.17 -3.04
CA LEU A 61 -33.07 -2.86 -2.59
C LEU A 61 -34.30 -1.98 -2.83
N PHE A 62 -35.21 -2.43 -3.69
CA PHE A 62 -36.48 -1.76 -3.90
C PHE A 62 -37.55 -2.52 -3.09
N THR A 63 -38.04 -1.94 -2.02
CA THR A 63 -39.10 -2.52 -1.19
C THR A 63 -40.45 -2.04 -1.68
N PHE A 64 -41.39 -2.91 -1.83
CA PHE A 64 -42.76 -2.61 -2.24
C PHE A 64 -43.74 -2.66 -1.04
N LYS A 65 -44.94 -2.08 -1.20
CA LYS A 65 -45.93 -2.02 -0.11
C LYS A 65 -46.49 -3.38 0.33
N ASN A 66 -46.31 -4.42 -0.47
CA ASN A 66 -46.70 -5.81 -0.17
C ASN A 66 -45.58 -6.70 0.41
N ASP A 67 -44.52 -6.08 0.99
CA ASP A 67 -43.33 -6.74 1.53
C ASP A 67 -42.47 -7.50 0.51
N LEU A 68 -42.72 -7.34 -0.77
CA LEU A 68 -41.83 -7.81 -1.83
C LEU A 68 -40.59 -6.92 -1.88
N VAL A 69 -39.44 -7.51 -2.17
CA VAL A 69 -38.16 -6.80 -2.35
C VAL A 69 -37.53 -7.21 -3.66
N LEU A 70 -37.20 -6.25 -4.51
CA LEU A 70 -36.35 -6.42 -5.67
C LEU A 70 -34.91 -6.07 -5.30
N VAL A 71 -34.03 -7.06 -5.30
CA VAL A 71 -32.60 -6.94 -5.03
C VAL A 71 -31.86 -6.78 -6.36
N SER A 72 -31.22 -5.64 -6.59
CA SER A 72 -30.54 -5.30 -7.82
C SER A 72 -29.04 -5.08 -7.59
N HIS A 73 -28.19 -5.72 -8.39
CA HIS A 73 -26.74 -5.49 -8.40
C HIS A 73 -26.28 -4.98 -9.75
N LEU A 74 -25.65 -3.81 -9.75
CA LEU A 74 -25.23 -3.12 -11.00
C LEU A 74 -24.03 -3.76 -11.68
N ARG A 75 -23.22 -4.52 -10.96
CA ARG A 75 -21.96 -5.12 -11.45
C ARG A 75 -21.03 -4.06 -12.05
N MET A 76 -20.58 -4.24 -13.28
CA MET A 76 -19.54 -3.40 -13.90
C MET A 76 -20.09 -2.13 -14.54
N GLU A 77 -21.24 -2.22 -15.24
CA GLU A 77 -21.73 -1.17 -16.14
C GLU A 77 -23.24 -0.97 -16.09
N GLY A 78 -23.93 -1.65 -15.16
CA GLY A 78 -25.37 -1.47 -14.99
C GLY A 78 -25.73 -0.05 -14.55
N LYS A 79 -26.75 0.54 -15.18
CA LYS A 79 -27.22 1.91 -14.93
C LYS A 79 -28.74 1.96 -14.88
N TYR A 80 -29.26 2.83 -14.01
CA TYR A 80 -30.66 3.20 -14.04
C TYR A 80 -30.85 4.55 -14.71
N PHE A 81 -31.94 4.71 -15.47
CA PHE A 81 -32.36 5.93 -16.12
C PHE A 81 -33.82 6.19 -15.75
N TYR A 82 -34.14 7.42 -15.36
CA TYR A 82 -35.51 7.89 -15.13
C TYR A 82 -35.93 8.75 -16.30
N LEU A 83 -36.87 8.27 -17.13
CA LEU A 83 -37.16 8.76 -18.46
C LEU A 83 -38.62 9.21 -18.56
N SER A 84 -38.86 10.30 -19.29
CA SER A 84 -40.21 10.73 -19.67
C SER A 84 -40.77 9.86 -20.82
N LYS A 85 -42.04 10.08 -21.18
CA LYS A 85 -42.66 9.40 -22.34
C LYS A 85 -41.97 9.70 -23.66
N GLU A 86 -41.41 10.88 -23.79
CA GLU A 86 -40.80 11.39 -25.04
C GLU A 86 -39.37 10.89 -25.25
N ASP A 87 -38.71 10.49 -24.14
CA ASP A 87 -37.33 9.99 -24.21
C ASP A 87 -37.28 8.62 -24.91
N ARG A 88 -36.18 8.34 -25.62
CA ARG A 88 -35.89 6.97 -26.09
C ARG A 88 -35.24 6.15 -25.01
N ASN A 89 -35.49 4.84 -25.02
CA ASN A 89 -34.74 3.96 -24.17
C ASN A 89 -33.26 4.01 -24.50
N PRO A 90 -32.35 4.06 -23.51
CA PRO A 90 -30.92 4.05 -23.78
C PRO A 90 -30.50 2.74 -24.47
N PRO A 91 -29.38 2.76 -25.21
CA PRO A 91 -28.81 1.51 -25.74
C PRO A 91 -28.58 0.50 -24.63
N HIS A 92 -28.70 -0.78 -24.96
CA HIS A 92 -28.53 -1.90 -24.03
C HIS A 92 -29.52 -1.94 -22.85
N SER A 93 -30.70 -1.36 -23.01
CA SER A 93 -31.82 -1.49 -22.07
C SER A 93 -32.18 -2.95 -21.88
N CYS A 94 -32.32 -3.37 -20.60
CA CYS A 94 -32.56 -4.75 -20.22
C CYS A 94 -33.90 -4.95 -19.54
N VAL A 95 -34.31 -4.03 -18.65
CA VAL A 95 -35.59 -4.05 -17.96
C VAL A 95 -36.14 -2.62 -17.92
N VAL A 96 -37.45 -2.47 -18.18
CA VAL A 96 -38.14 -1.17 -18.14
C VAL A 96 -39.39 -1.32 -17.29
N PHE A 97 -39.49 -0.47 -16.25
CA PHE A 97 -40.65 -0.33 -15.36
C PHE A 97 -41.42 0.93 -15.76
N TYR A 98 -42.63 0.82 -16.24
CA TYR A 98 -43.52 1.94 -16.52
C TYR A 98 -44.24 2.34 -15.26
N LEU A 99 -44.33 3.64 -14.96
CA LEU A 99 -44.85 4.16 -13.73
C LEU A 99 -46.18 4.93 -13.94
N ASP A 100 -46.96 5.04 -12.86
CA ASP A 100 -48.29 5.70 -12.83
C ASP A 100 -48.26 7.17 -13.22
N ASN A 101 -47.10 7.82 -13.04
CA ASN A 101 -46.92 9.25 -13.37
C ASN A 101 -46.49 9.51 -14.82
N GLY A 102 -46.50 8.48 -15.67
CA GLY A 102 -46.09 8.56 -17.07
C GLY A 102 -44.60 8.50 -17.33
N TYR A 103 -43.76 8.44 -16.30
CA TYR A 103 -42.33 8.18 -16.43
C TYR A 103 -42.06 6.68 -16.46
N ARG A 104 -40.81 6.33 -16.77
CA ARG A 104 -40.33 4.94 -16.70
C ARG A 104 -38.95 4.89 -16.08
N LEU A 105 -38.71 3.84 -15.29
CA LEU A 105 -37.39 3.49 -14.79
C LEU A 105 -36.80 2.43 -15.71
N CYS A 106 -35.70 2.73 -16.39
CA CYS A 106 -35.03 1.82 -17.31
C CYS A 106 -33.69 1.37 -16.71
N TYR A 107 -33.47 0.07 -16.66
CA TYR A 107 -32.17 -0.53 -16.37
C TYR A 107 -31.46 -0.92 -17.66
N ALA A 108 -30.27 -0.39 -17.87
CA ALA A 108 -29.43 -0.71 -19.03
C ALA A 108 -28.06 -1.24 -18.56
N ASP A 109 -27.53 -2.25 -19.25
CA ASP A 109 -26.21 -2.84 -18.96
C ASP A 109 -25.56 -3.36 -20.24
N VAL A 110 -24.46 -2.72 -20.65
CA VAL A 110 -23.73 -3.09 -21.86
C VAL A 110 -23.22 -4.53 -21.79
N ARG A 111 -22.68 -4.92 -20.61
CA ARG A 111 -22.09 -6.24 -20.40
C ARG A 111 -23.10 -7.31 -19.96
N LYS A 112 -24.28 -6.89 -19.51
CA LYS A 112 -25.36 -7.76 -19.04
C LYS A 112 -24.96 -8.70 -17.89
N PHE A 113 -24.11 -8.21 -17.01
CA PHE A 113 -23.65 -8.90 -15.79
C PHE A 113 -24.47 -8.53 -14.56
N GLY A 114 -25.25 -7.45 -14.64
CA GLY A 114 -26.14 -7.05 -13.58
C GLY A 114 -27.17 -8.15 -13.24
N THR A 115 -27.72 -8.07 -12.04
CA THR A 115 -28.70 -9.07 -11.59
C THR A 115 -29.88 -8.40 -10.90
N MET A 116 -31.08 -8.96 -11.10
CA MET A 116 -32.31 -8.64 -10.40
C MET A 116 -32.93 -9.90 -9.85
N GLU A 117 -33.20 -9.91 -8.54
CA GLU A 117 -33.73 -11.06 -7.80
C GLU A 117 -34.86 -10.59 -6.91
N LEU A 118 -35.97 -11.36 -6.87
CA LEU A 118 -37.12 -11.05 -6.03
C LEU A 118 -37.13 -11.94 -4.80
N THR A 119 -37.45 -11.36 -3.66
CA THR A 119 -37.63 -12.05 -2.38
C THR A 119 -38.65 -11.29 -1.52
N ARG A 120 -38.97 -11.81 -0.34
CA ARG A 120 -39.77 -11.09 0.67
C ARG A 120 -38.87 -10.48 1.72
N VAL A 121 -39.33 -9.41 2.39
CA VAL A 121 -38.61 -8.74 3.50
C VAL A 121 -38.15 -9.77 4.54
N THR A 122 -39.03 -10.72 4.92
CA THR A 122 -38.73 -11.78 5.91
C THR A 122 -37.68 -12.80 5.47
N GLU A 123 -37.43 -12.93 4.15
CA GLU A 123 -36.48 -13.88 3.57
C GLU A 123 -35.20 -13.21 3.08
N LEU A 124 -35.13 -11.88 3.12
CA LEU A 124 -34.02 -11.10 2.57
C LEU A 124 -32.67 -11.51 3.15
N ALA A 125 -32.60 -11.72 4.46
CA ALA A 125 -31.37 -12.13 5.16
C ALA A 125 -30.86 -13.51 4.70
N ASN A 126 -31.75 -14.39 4.24
CA ASN A 126 -31.44 -15.75 3.78
C ASN A 126 -31.14 -15.81 2.27
N LEU A 127 -31.36 -14.72 1.54
CA LEU A 127 -31.09 -14.67 0.11
C LEU A 127 -29.58 -14.87 -0.14
N ALA A 128 -29.22 -15.86 -0.96
CA ALA A 128 -27.83 -16.31 -1.15
C ALA A 128 -26.85 -15.17 -1.55
N SER A 129 -27.33 -14.13 -2.21
CA SER A 129 -26.56 -12.96 -2.59
C SER A 129 -26.32 -12.00 -1.41
N ILE A 130 -27.18 -11.99 -0.40
CA ILE A 130 -27.14 -11.11 0.79
C ILE A 130 -26.52 -11.86 1.98
N ALA A 131 -26.92 -13.10 2.23
CA ALA A 131 -26.50 -13.92 3.37
C ALA A 131 -24.97 -14.09 3.51
N LYS A 132 -24.23 -13.96 2.41
CA LYS A 132 -22.77 -14.07 2.37
C LYS A 132 -22.02 -12.77 2.64
N LEU A 133 -22.73 -11.64 2.74
CA LEU A 133 -22.08 -10.36 2.96
C LEU A 133 -21.63 -10.22 4.41
N GLY A 134 -20.42 -9.74 4.58
CA GLY A 134 -19.95 -9.21 5.87
C GLY A 134 -20.58 -7.86 6.19
N PRO A 135 -20.29 -7.29 7.37
CA PRO A 135 -20.72 -5.95 7.72
C PRO A 135 -20.12 -4.91 6.77
N GLU A 136 -20.78 -3.76 6.65
CA GLU A 136 -20.15 -2.60 6.03
C GLU A 136 -19.12 -1.99 6.99
N PRO A 137 -18.12 -1.22 6.49
CA PRO A 137 -17.14 -0.56 7.36
C PRO A 137 -17.76 0.31 8.46
N PHE A 138 -18.97 0.83 8.26
CA PHE A 138 -19.72 1.64 9.22
C PHE A 138 -20.20 0.83 10.44
N ASP A 139 -20.44 -0.46 10.25
CA ASP A 139 -21.03 -1.36 11.26
C ASP A 139 -20.00 -2.36 11.81
N ALA A 140 -18.83 -2.46 11.16
CA ALA A 140 -17.78 -3.38 11.55
C ALA A 140 -17.02 -2.86 12.79
N THR A 141 -16.55 -3.77 13.63
CA THR A 141 -15.65 -3.43 14.74
C THR A 141 -14.19 -3.76 14.41
N PRO A 142 -13.20 -3.05 14.99
CA PRO A 142 -11.78 -3.38 14.81
C PRO A 142 -11.46 -4.82 15.23
N GLU A 143 -12.10 -5.32 16.28
CA GLU A 143 -11.92 -6.70 16.75
C GLU A 143 -12.43 -7.73 15.73
N TYR A 144 -13.61 -7.48 15.13
CA TYR A 144 -14.11 -8.32 14.03
C TYR A 144 -13.11 -8.36 12.87
N LEU A 145 -12.61 -7.19 12.44
CA LEU A 145 -11.64 -7.13 11.34
C LEU A 145 -10.34 -7.84 11.70
N TYR A 146 -9.86 -7.68 12.95
CA TYR A 146 -8.67 -8.38 13.45
C TYR A 146 -8.84 -9.90 13.42
N GLN A 147 -9.98 -10.44 13.87
CA GLN A 147 -10.27 -11.86 13.80
C GLN A 147 -10.27 -12.39 12.36
N LYS A 148 -10.85 -11.62 11.41
CA LYS A 148 -10.86 -12.00 9.99
C LYS A 148 -9.47 -11.96 9.37
N THR A 149 -8.66 -10.94 9.68
CA THR A 149 -7.31 -10.80 9.12
C THR A 149 -6.35 -11.81 9.72
N SER A 150 -6.37 -12.04 11.03
CA SER A 150 -5.47 -12.99 11.71
C SER A 150 -5.67 -14.47 11.28
N ALA A 151 -6.85 -14.79 10.76
CA ALA A 151 -7.18 -16.14 10.30
C ALA A 151 -6.64 -16.51 8.90
N THR A 152 -5.95 -15.59 8.20
CA THR A 152 -5.53 -15.82 6.81
C THR A 152 -4.21 -15.19 6.45
N LYS A 153 -3.42 -15.89 5.60
CA LYS A 153 -2.18 -15.38 5.01
C LYS A 153 -2.40 -14.68 3.66
N ARG A 154 -3.63 -14.51 3.20
CA ARG A 154 -3.93 -13.76 1.98
C ARG A 154 -3.39 -12.33 2.09
N ALA A 155 -3.07 -11.72 0.94
CA ALA A 155 -2.74 -10.30 0.89
C ALA A 155 -3.87 -9.46 1.48
N ILE A 156 -3.55 -8.43 2.26
CA ILE A 156 -4.57 -7.58 2.91
C ILE A 156 -5.53 -6.97 1.90
N LYS A 157 -5.05 -6.56 0.72
CA LYS A 157 -5.91 -6.05 -0.33
C LYS A 157 -6.96 -7.08 -0.77
N ASP A 158 -6.58 -8.34 -0.92
CA ASP A 158 -7.49 -9.41 -1.30
C ASP A 158 -8.57 -9.66 -0.22
N VAL A 159 -8.19 -9.56 1.05
CA VAL A 159 -9.11 -9.67 2.19
C VAL A 159 -10.10 -8.51 2.23
N LEU A 160 -9.65 -7.26 2.01
CA LEU A 160 -10.53 -6.09 2.01
C LEU A 160 -11.46 -6.02 0.79
N LEU A 161 -11.10 -6.67 -0.33
CA LEU A 161 -11.96 -6.80 -1.52
C LEU A 161 -13.05 -7.87 -1.34
N ASP A 162 -12.88 -8.77 -0.39
CA ASP A 162 -13.80 -9.86 -0.11
C ASP A 162 -15.05 -9.33 0.58
N GLN A 163 -16.16 -9.34 -0.16
CA GLN A 163 -17.44 -8.81 0.33
C GLN A 163 -18.00 -9.62 1.51
N SER A 164 -17.49 -10.82 1.78
CA SER A 164 -17.84 -11.61 2.97
C SER A 164 -17.07 -11.15 4.23
N VAL A 165 -16.02 -10.37 4.05
CA VAL A 165 -15.25 -9.75 5.16
C VAL A 165 -15.75 -8.33 5.41
N LEU A 166 -15.70 -7.47 4.40
CA LEU A 166 -16.24 -6.10 4.46
C LEU A 166 -17.04 -5.81 3.20
N ALA A 167 -18.34 -5.63 3.34
CA ALA A 167 -19.22 -5.31 2.23
C ALA A 167 -19.06 -3.84 1.80
N GLY A 168 -19.09 -3.59 0.49
CA GLY A 168 -19.12 -2.24 -0.06
C GLY A 168 -17.79 -1.72 -0.60
N LEU A 169 -16.64 -2.11 -0.03
CA LEU A 169 -15.33 -1.74 -0.55
C LEU A 169 -15.05 -2.45 -1.89
N GLY A 170 -14.43 -1.74 -2.81
CA GLY A 170 -13.95 -2.28 -4.07
C GLY A 170 -12.54 -1.78 -4.38
N ASN A 171 -12.11 -1.89 -5.65
CA ASN A 171 -10.72 -1.68 -6.04
C ASN A 171 -10.23 -0.25 -5.81
N ILE A 172 -11.12 0.74 -6.01
CA ILE A 172 -10.78 2.15 -5.84
C ILE A 172 -10.54 2.44 -4.37
N TYR A 173 -11.55 2.19 -3.56
CA TYR A 173 -11.52 2.59 -2.15
C TYR A 173 -10.56 1.75 -1.31
N VAL A 174 -10.30 0.48 -1.68
CA VAL A 174 -9.26 -0.33 -1.02
C VAL A 174 -7.86 0.23 -1.27
N ASP A 175 -7.54 0.72 -2.49
CA ASP A 175 -6.24 1.36 -2.74
C ASP A 175 -6.08 2.63 -1.90
N GLU A 176 -7.11 3.47 -1.80
CA GLU A 176 -7.12 4.68 -0.98
C GLU A 176 -6.95 4.36 0.52
N VAL A 177 -7.71 3.40 1.03
CA VAL A 177 -7.65 2.97 2.43
C VAL A 177 -6.26 2.45 2.80
N LEU A 178 -5.67 1.60 1.96
CA LEU A 178 -4.34 1.04 2.18
C LEU A 178 -3.26 2.13 2.12
N PHE A 179 -3.40 3.10 1.21
CA PHE A 179 -2.48 4.24 1.11
C PHE A 179 -2.52 5.10 2.37
N LEU A 180 -3.71 5.49 2.83
CA LEU A 180 -3.89 6.29 4.05
C LEU A 180 -3.42 5.55 5.30
N SER A 181 -3.60 4.23 5.33
CA SER A 181 -3.14 3.37 6.42
C SER A 181 -1.64 3.05 6.37
N LYS A 182 -0.93 3.47 5.32
CA LYS A 182 0.49 3.17 5.09
C LYS A 182 0.79 1.66 5.08
N ILE A 183 -0.15 0.84 4.61
CA ILE A 183 -0.02 -0.61 4.55
C ILE A 183 0.17 -1.04 3.10
N HIS A 184 1.22 -1.84 2.85
CA HIS A 184 1.48 -2.37 1.51
C HIS A 184 0.38 -3.37 1.11
N PRO A 185 -0.15 -3.29 -0.13
CA PRO A 185 -1.26 -4.16 -0.58
C PRO A 185 -1.00 -5.66 -0.49
N LEU A 186 0.27 -6.08 -0.59
CA LEU A 186 0.70 -7.49 -0.47
C LEU A 186 1.01 -7.92 0.97
N THR A 187 0.95 -7.05 1.97
CA THR A 187 1.14 -7.46 3.37
C THR A 187 0.20 -8.61 3.70
N GLN A 188 0.73 -9.70 4.26
CA GLN A 188 -0.09 -10.82 4.70
C GLN A 188 -1.03 -10.34 5.82
N ALA A 189 -2.32 -10.66 5.69
CA ALA A 189 -3.32 -10.13 6.61
C ALA A 189 -3.09 -10.54 8.07
N ASN A 190 -2.55 -11.75 8.31
CA ASN A 190 -2.24 -12.23 9.65
C ASN A 190 -1.06 -11.52 10.35
N LEU A 191 -0.31 -10.69 9.63
CA LEU A 191 0.77 -9.87 10.19
C LEU A 191 0.29 -8.49 10.68
N LEU A 192 -1.00 -8.18 10.49
CA LEU A 192 -1.57 -6.93 10.97
C LEU A 192 -1.81 -6.97 12.47
N THR A 193 -1.46 -5.87 13.13
CA THR A 193 -1.75 -5.66 14.55
C THR A 193 -3.20 -5.20 14.76
N ARG A 194 -3.69 -5.25 16.02
CA ARG A 194 -5.00 -4.66 16.37
C ARG A 194 -5.07 -3.17 16.01
N ASN A 195 -3.99 -2.43 16.21
CA ASN A 195 -3.94 -1.01 15.85
C ASN A 195 -4.03 -0.77 14.34
N ASP A 196 -3.47 -1.68 13.54
CA ASP A 196 -3.63 -1.59 12.08
C ASP A 196 -5.09 -1.78 11.65
N THR A 197 -5.83 -2.68 12.30
CA THR A 197 -7.24 -2.89 11.98
C THR A 197 -8.11 -1.72 12.43
N VAL A 198 -7.79 -1.06 13.55
CA VAL A 198 -8.40 0.22 13.95
C VAL A 198 -8.19 1.29 12.87
N THR A 199 -6.94 1.44 12.40
CA THR A 199 -6.56 2.43 11.39
C THR A 199 -7.23 2.15 10.04
N LEU A 200 -7.22 0.90 9.58
CA LEU A 200 -7.88 0.47 8.34
C LEU A 200 -9.38 0.76 8.37
N LEU A 201 -10.04 0.41 9.46
CA LEU A 201 -11.47 0.61 9.58
C LEU A 201 -11.83 2.09 9.63
N LYS A 202 -11.09 2.89 10.40
CA LYS A 202 -11.25 4.35 10.45
C LYS A 202 -11.12 4.95 9.04
N HIS A 203 -10.03 4.66 8.32
CA HIS A 203 -9.83 5.20 6.98
C HIS A 203 -10.87 4.67 5.98
N SER A 204 -11.39 3.44 6.15
CA SER A 204 -12.48 2.93 5.32
C SER A 204 -13.75 3.78 5.49
N VAL A 205 -14.12 4.09 6.72
CA VAL A 205 -15.27 4.95 7.03
C VAL A 205 -15.06 6.38 6.50
N ASP A 206 -13.88 6.96 6.74
CA ASP A 206 -13.57 8.34 6.34
C ASP A 206 -13.61 8.50 4.81
N VAL A 207 -12.97 7.58 4.07
CA VAL A 207 -12.93 7.60 2.60
C VAL A 207 -14.31 7.39 2.00
N LEU A 208 -15.07 6.42 2.50
CA LEU A 208 -16.43 6.16 2.01
C LEU A 208 -17.37 7.34 2.27
N ASN A 209 -17.32 7.97 3.45
CA ASN A 209 -18.12 9.15 3.75
C ASN A 209 -17.79 10.32 2.82
N LYS A 210 -16.50 10.63 2.61
CA LYS A 210 -16.07 11.67 1.67
C LYS A 210 -16.58 11.37 0.26
N ALA A 211 -16.42 10.15 -0.19
CA ALA A 211 -16.86 9.74 -1.51
C ALA A 211 -18.39 9.82 -1.67
N ILE A 212 -19.18 9.47 -0.65
CA ILE A 212 -20.65 9.61 -0.67
C ILE A 212 -21.07 11.09 -0.78
N VAL A 213 -20.38 11.97 -0.06
CA VAL A 213 -20.65 13.42 -0.11
C VAL A 213 -20.33 13.98 -1.50
N ALA A 214 -19.22 13.56 -2.10
CA ALA A 214 -18.79 13.98 -3.45
C ALA A 214 -19.57 13.27 -4.59
N GLY A 215 -20.54 12.43 -4.28
CA GLY A 215 -21.34 11.72 -5.31
C GLY A 215 -20.63 10.52 -5.97
N GLY A 216 -19.56 10.03 -5.39
CA GLY A 216 -18.73 8.92 -5.89
C GLY A 216 -17.68 9.35 -6.91
N THR A 217 -16.92 8.38 -7.44
CA THR A 217 -15.92 8.59 -8.50
C THR A 217 -16.59 8.52 -9.89
N THR A 218 -16.28 9.48 -10.73
CA THR A 218 -16.66 9.39 -12.15
C THR A 218 -15.61 8.61 -12.93
N ILE A 219 -15.68 7.30 -12.91
CA ILE A 219 -14.92 6.51 -13.88
C ILE A 219 -15.69 6.56 -15.19
N ARG A 220 -15.06 7.04 -16.23
CA ARG A 220 -15.43 7.29 -17.67
C ARG A 220 -16.81 6.86 -18.18
N THR A 221 -17.63 6.12 -17.44
CA THR A 221 -18.88 5.52 -17.90
C THR A 221 -20.07 5.74 -16.96
N TYR A 222 -19.91 6.46 -15.84
CA TYR A 222 -20.98 6.61 -14.87
C TYR A 222 -21.49 8.05 -14.77
N GLN A 223 -22.70 8.29 -15.26
CA GLN A 223 -23.45 9.50 -15.00
C GLN A 223 -24.58 9.18 -14.01
N THR A 224 -24.86 10.05 -13.06
CA THR A 224 -26.05 9.94 -12.19
C THR A 224 -27.33 10.01 -13.03
N LEU A 225 -28.47 9.57 -12.46
CA LEU A 225 -29.79 9.68 -13.08
C LEU A 225 -30.14 11.10 -13.56
N ASP A 226 -29.51 12.12 -12.99
CA ASP A 226 -29.69 13.54 -13.33
C ASP A 226 -28.54 14.06 -14.26
N GLY A 227 -27.71 13.18 -14.83
CA GLY A 227 -26.61 13.56 -15.73
C GLY A 227 -25.38 14.17 -15.04
N LYS A 228 -25.37 14.26 -13.71
CA LYS A 228 -24.24 14.78 -12.95
C LYS A 228 -23.13 13.74 -12.84
N THR A 229 -21.89 14.17 -12.96
CA THR A 229 -20.70 13.36 -12.74
C THR A 229 -20.25 13.48 -11.29
N GLY A 230 -19.83 12.36 -10.66
CA GLY A 230 -19.25 12.42 -9.31
C GLY A 230 -17.88 13.12 -9.35
N GLU A 231 -17.53 13.85 -8.32
CA GLU A 231 -16.33 14.68 -8.25
C GLU A 231 -15.17 14.05 -7.46
N PHE A 232 -15.40 12.91 -6.80
CA PHE A 232 -14.38 12.29 -5.94
C PHE A 232 -13.12 11.82 -6.68
N GLN A 233 -13.17 11.68 -8.01
CA GLN A 233 -11.99 11.29 -8.81
C GLN A 233 -10.83 12.29 -8.66
N VAL A 234 -11.11 13.56 -8.42
CA VAL A 234 -10.10 14.62 -8.23
C VAL A 234 -9.39 14.50 -6.88
N GLU A 235 -9.98 13.80 -5.93
CA GLU A 235 -9.46 13.61 -4.56
C GLU A 235 -8.70 12.30 -4.36
N LEU A 236 -8.54 11.47 -5.40
CA LEU A 236 -7.84 10.19 -5.29
C LEU A 236 -6.35 10.38 -5.03
N LEU A 237 -5.85 9.72 -3.99
CA LEU A 237 -4.46 9.81 -3.54
C LEU A 237 -3.57 8.69 -4.09
N ALA A 238 -4.16 7.54 -4.43
CA ALA A 238 -3.44 6.36 -4.90
C ALA A 238 -4.02 5.77 -6.18
N TYR A 239 -5.32 5.48 -6.22
CA TYR A 239 -5.91 4.77 -7.33
C TYR A 239 -5.75 5.49 -8.67
N GLY A 240 -5.18 4.78 -9.67
CA GLY A 240 -5.01 5.30 -11.03
C GLY A 240 -3.81 6.22 -11.24
N ARG A 241 -3.01 6.49 -10.20
CA ARG A 241 -1.89 7.43 -10.20
C ARG A 241 -0.53 6.76 -10.45
N GLU A 242 -0.49 5.69 -11.24
CA GLU A 242 0.75 5.02 -11.62
C GLU A 242 1.72 6.00 -12.30
N ASN A 243 3.00 6.01 -11.89
CA ASN A 243 4.08 6.89 -12.32
C ASN A 243 3.94 8.38 -11.93
N GLU A 244 2.87 8.78 -11.26
CA GLU A 244 2.74 10.11 -10.68
C GLU A 244 3.51 10.20 -9.35
N GLU A 245 3.78 11.42 -8.89
CA GLU A 245 4.41 11.66 -7.59
C GLU A 245 3.41 11.44 -6.45
N CYS A 246 3.87 10.76 -5.41
CA CYS A 246 3.11 10.61 -4.18
C CYS A 246 2.95 11.97 -3.48
N TYR A 247 1.75 12.36 -3.13
CA TYR A 247 1.50 13.62 -2.42
C TYR A 247 2.17 13.71 -1.04
N ALA A 248 2.46 12.56 -0.40
CA ALA A 248 3.04 12.55 0.93
C ALA A 248 4.59 12.57 0.93
N CYS A 249 5.25 11.94 -0.07
CA CYS A 249 6.71 11.76 -0.05
C CYS A 249 7.38 11.98 -1.41
N GLN A 250 6.63 12.39 -2.44
CA GLN A 250 7.10 12.69 -3.80
C GLN A 250 7.73 11.50 -4.57
N SER A 251 7.81 10.32 -3.96
CA SER A 251 8.26 9.11 -4.67
C SER A 251 7.26 8.73 -5.75
N LYS A 252 7.73 8.17 -6.86
CA LYS A 252 6.85 7.70 -7.94
C LYS A 252 5.98 6.53 -7.48
N MET A 253 4.68 6.68 -7.70
CA MET A 253 3.70 5.63 -7.43
C MET A 253 3.93 4.44 -8.36
N LYS A 254 3.78 3.23 -7.84
CA LYS A 254 3.96 1.97 -8.57
C LYS A 254 2.63 1.25 -8.72
N LYS A 255 2.56 0.41 -9.76
CA LYS A 255 1.42 -0.47 -9.98
C LYS A 255 1.85 -1.92 -9.98
N ILE A 256 1.07 -2.74 -9.30
CA ILE A 256 1.18 -4.21 -9.24
C ILE A 256 -0.19 -4.84 -9.49
N PHE A 257 -0.25 -6.15 -9.59
CA PHE A 257 -1.50 -6.89 -9.64
C PHE A 257 -1.68 -7.72 -8.36
N VAL A 258 -2.79 -7.51 -7.66
CA VAL A 258 -3.16 -8.26 -6.46
C VAL A 258 -4.56 -8.83 -6.68
N ALA A 259 -4.73 -10.14 -6.48
CA ALA A 259 -6.01 -10.84 -6.72
C ALA A 259 -6.64 -10.52 -8.11
N GLY A 260 -5.81 -10.42 -9.16
CA GLY A 260 -6.23 -10.10 -10.52
C GLY A 260 -6.68 -8.65 -10.73
N ARG A 261 -6.43 -7.75 -9.76
CA ARG A 261 -6.80 -6.33 -9.81
C ARG A 261 -5.56 -5.43 -9.89
N GLY A 262 -5.57 -4.47 -10.81
CA GLY A 262 -4.55 -3.43 -10.84
C GLY A 262 -4.60 -2.63 -9.53
N THR A 263 -3.43 -2.45 -8.91
CA THR A 263 -3.26 -1.91 -7.57
C THR A 263 -2.18 -0.86 -7.61
N THR A 264 -2.52 0.38 -7.30
CA THR A 264 -1.56 1.49 -7.24
C THR A 264 -1.19 1.77 -5.78
N TYR A 265 0.10 1.91 -5.51
CA TYR A 265 0.63 2.14 -4.17
C TYR A 265 1.90 2.99 -4.20
N CYS A 266 2.22 3.62 -3.08
CA CYS A 266 3.49 4.29 -2.89
C CYS A 266 4.52 3.32 -2.29
N PRO A 267 5.64 3.02 -2.97
CA PRO A 267 6.64 2.08 -2.47
C PRO A 267 7.37 2.58 -1.22
N ASN A 268 7.33 3.89 -0.98
CA ASN A 268 7.95 4.53 0.17
C ASN A 268 7.02 4.58 1.39
N CYS A 269 5.77 5.06 1.20
CA CYS A 269 4.82 5.18 2.30
C CYS A 269 4.19 3.84 2.71
N GLN A 270 4.03 2.90 1.76
CA GLN A 270 3.39 1.61 1.99
C GLN A 270 4.42 0.50 1.87
N ARG A 271 4.84 -0.06 2.99
CA ARG A 271 5.85 -1.11 3.02
C ARG A 271 5.27 -2.44 3.45
N ILE A 272 5.90 -3.53 2.99
CA ILE A 272 5.56 -4.86 3.44
C ILE A 272 6.10 -5.00 4.87
N LYS A 273 5.23 -5.32 5.82
CA LYS A 273 5.59 -5.40 7.25
C LYS A 273 6.45 -6.62 7.63
N ASP A 274 6.64 -7.55 6.72
CA ASP A 274 7.41 -8.78 6.93
C ASP A 274 8.93 -8.61 6.80
N LYS A 275 9.39 -7.41 6.48
CA LYS A 275 10.82 -7.07 6.39
C LYS A 275 11.14 -5.82 7.17
N PRO A 276 12.25 -5.84 7.92
CA PRO A 276 12.71 -4.64 8.58
C PRO A 276 13.02 -3.54 7.57
N LEU A 277 12.91 -2.30 8.01
CA LEU A 277 13.34 -1.15 7.26
C LEU A 277 14.85 -1.05 7.31
N MET A 278 15.52 -1.18 6.16
CA MET A 278 16.98 -1.09 6.06
C MET A 278 17.38 0.35 5.81
N ILE A 279 18.13 0.94 6.72
CA ILE A 279 18.57 2.33 6.65
C ILE A 279 20.10 2.36 6.68
N ALA A 280 20.71 2.90 5.64
CA ALA A 280 22.14 3.12 5.60
C ALA A 280 22.47 4.47 6.22
N ILE A 281 23.40 4.49 7.18
CA ILE A 281 24.04 5.69 7.70
C ILE A 281 25.40 5.81 7.01
N THR A 282 25.55 6.80 6.18
CA THR A 282 26.80 7.08 5.43
C THR A 282 27.27 8.50 5.67
N GLY A 283 28.38 8.90 5.13
CA GLY A 283 28.89 10.27 5.26
C GLY A 283 30.39 10.35 5.36
N MET A 284 30.89 11.57 5.50
CA MET A 284 32.32 11.88 5.59
C MET A 284 32.99 11.21 6.79
N VAL A 285 34.27 10.95 6.65
CA VAL A 285 35.08 10.46 7.78
C VAL A 285 35.12 11.52 8.89
N GLY A 286 34.91 11.10 10.14
CA GLY A 286 34.85 12.03 11.28
C GLY A 286 33.57 12.87 11.40
N ALA A 287 32.55 12.65 10.56
CA ALA A 287 31.32 13.44 10.59
C ALA A 287 30.34 13.08 11.74
N GLY A 288 30.64 12.07 12.55
CA GLY A 288 29.79 11.69 13.70
C GLY A 288 28.83 10.51 13.45
N LYS A 289 29.04 9.70 12.41
CA LYS A 289 28.23 8.51 12.11
C LYS A 289 28.11 7.56 13.31
N SER A 290 29.25 7.23 13.93
CA SER A 290 29.28 6.33 15.08
C SER A 290 28.56 6.89 16.30
N SER A 291 28.53 8.23 16.48
CA SER A 291 27.73 8.89 17.53
C SER A 291 26.23 8.72 17.26
N VAL A 292 25.82 8.83 15.99
CA VAL A 292 24.44 8.57 15.59
C VAL A 292 24.06 7.10 15.85
N LEU A 293 24.93 6.13 15.50
CA LEU A 293 24.67 4.73 15.80
C LEU A 293 24.53 4.46 17.29
N ALA A 294 25.43 5.01 18.10
CA ALA A 294 25.37 4.85 19.56
C ALA A 294 24.07 5.44 20.16
N HIS A 295 23.60 6.57 19.64
CA HIS A 295 22.32 7.16 20.02
C HIS A 295 21.14 6.26 19.65
N LEU A 296 21.12 5.71 18.42
CA LEU A 296 20.10 4.80 17.94
C LEU A 296 20.05 3.52 18.77
N GLU A 297 21.20 2.93 19.05
CA GLU A 297 21.33 1.72 19.88
C GLU A 297 20.81 1.95 21.30
N LYS A 298 21.16 3.10 21.91
CA LYS A 298 20.67 3.51 23.24
C LYS A 298 19.14 3.66 23.26
N ASN A 299 18.54 4.04 22.15
CA ASN A 299 17.10 4.17 22.00
C ASN A 299 16.40 2.85 21.59
N GLY A 300 17.13 1.71 21.58
CA GLY A 300 16.58 0.39 21.33
C GLY A 300 16.47 0.01 19.86
N GLU A 301 17.09 0.76 18.96
CA GLU A 301 17.15 0.40 17.53
C GLU A 301 18.25 -0.64 17.28
N GLN A 302 18.04 -1.49 16.27
CA GLN A 302 19.05 -2.44 15.83
C GLN A 302 20.06 -1.73 14.92
N VAL A 303 21.33 -1.76 15.33
CA VAL A 303 22.43 -1.09 14.64
C VAL A 303 23.52 -2.06 14.26
N TYR A 304 24.10 -1.90 13.10
CA TYR A 304 25.26 -2.65 12.61
C TYR A 304 26.29 -1.70 12.02
N ASP A 305 27.53 -2.12 12.10
CA ASP A 305 28.68 -1.40 11.57
C ASP A 305 29.35 -2.30 10.53
N ALA A 306 29.40 -1.84 9.28
CA ALA A 306 29.98 -2.62 8.18
C ALA A 306 31.48 -2.90 8.38
N ASP A 307 32.23 -2.00 9.04
CA ASP A 307 33.65 -2.23 9.33
C ASP A 307 33.81 -3.34 10.36
N LYS A 308 32.92 -3.46 11.35
CA LYS A 308 32.88 -4.60 12.27
C LYS A 308 32.50 -5.90 11.57
N ILE A 309 31.59 -5.85 10.59
CA ILE A 309 31.28 -7.03 9.76
C ILE A 309 32.53 -7.49 9.04
N VAL A 310 33.29 -6.58 8.42
CA VAL A 310 34.56 -6.88 7.75
C VAL A 310 35.58 -7.48 8.73
N ALA A 311 35.72 -6.91 9.92
CA ALA A 311 36.62 -7.43 10.96
C ALA A 311 36.25 -8.87 11.38
N ASN A 312 34.95 -9.16 11.51
CA ASN A 312 34.47 -10.51 11.78
C ASN A 312 34.77 -11.50 10.63
N LEU A 313 34.61 -11.05 9.39
CA LEU A 313 34.96 -11.85 8.20
C LEU A 313 36.47 -12.16 8.19
N TYR A 314 37.34 -11.23 8.56
CA TYR A 314 38.77 -11.46 8.65
C TYR A 314 39.16 -12.42 9.80
N SER A 315 38.32 -12.58 10.79
CA SER A 315 38.47 -13.49 11.93
C SER A 315 37.93 -14.91 11.63
N ASP A 316 37.19 -15.09 10.54
CA ASP A 316 36.71 -16.40 10.10
C ASP A 316 37.85 -17.10 9.31
N LYS A 317 38.30 -18.28 9.78
CA LYS A 317 39.40 -19.03 9.18
C LYS A 317 39.16 -19.43 7.72
N ASN A 318 37.91 -19.75 7.36
CA ASN A 318 37.55 -20.15 6.00
C ASN A 318 37.59 -18.93 5.06
N VAL A 319 37.08 -17.81 5.51
CA VAL A 319 37.09 -16.52 4.76
C VAL A 319 38.54 -16.02 4.63
N ALA A 320 39.30 -16.02 5.72
CA ALA A 320 40.73 -15.63 5.71
C ALA A 320 41.55 -16.46 4.74
N SER A 321 41.37 -17.80 4.75
CA SER A 321 42.03 -18.72 3.80
C SER A 321 41.59 -18.44 2.36
N LEU A 322 40.32 -18.18 2.12
CA LEU A 322 39.79 -17.81 0.81
C LEU A 322 40.46 -16.53 0.28
N ILE A 323 40.52 -15.48 1.10
CA ILE A 323 41.13 -14.19 0.75
C ILE A 323 42.62 -14.39 0.40
N SER A 324 43.38 -15.04 1.28
CA SER A 324 44.81 -15.26 1.11
C SER A 324 45.11 -16.05 -0.16
N LYS A 325 44.35 -17.12 -0.45
CA LYS A 325 44.45 -17.92 -1.67
C LYS A 325 44.10 -17.15 -2.94
N THR A 326 42.99 -16.39 -2.90
CA THR A 326 42.54 -15.65 -4.08
C THR A 326 43.50 -14.52 -4.46
N LEU A 327 44.07 -13.85 -3.45
CA LEU A 327 45.11 -12.83 -3.66
C LEU A 327 46.49 -13.40 -3.96
N ASN A 328 46.67 -14.71 -3.76
CA ASN A 328 47.96 -15.41 -3.87
C ASN A 328 49.04 -14.77 -2.98
N VAL A 329 48.72 -14.41 -1.76
CA VAL A 329 49.60 -13.79 -0.77
C VAL A 329 49.34 -14.39 0.61
N ASP A 330 50.40 -14.66 1.39
CA ASP A 330 50.27 -15.12 2.77
C ASP A 330 49.88 -13.96 3.69
N LEU A 331 48.58 -13.83 3.95
CA LEU A 331 48.02 -12.83 4.85
C LEU A 331 47.61 -13.40 6.22
N LEU A 332 47.91 -14.71 6.47
CA LEU A 332 47.44 -15.37 7.69
C LEU A 332 48.45 -15.24 8.84
N ASN A 333 47.92 -15.17 10.07
CA ASN A 333 48.67 -15.33 11.29
C ASN A 333 48.74 -16.83 11.71
N GLU A 334 49.38 -17.11 12.86
CA GLU A 334 49.51 -18.47 13.42
C GLU A 334 48.15 -19.14 13.73
N ASN A 335 47.11 -18.35 13.97
CA ASN A 335 45.75 -18.83 14.28
C ASN A 335 44.92 -19.09 13.01
N GLY A 336 45.44 -18.81 11.81
CA GLY A 336 44.80 -19.02 10.53
C GLY A 336 43.74 -17.95 10.20
N VAL A 337 43.83 -16.75 10.77
CA VAL A 337 43.00 -15.57 10.50
C VAL A 337 43.87 -14.47 9.87
N ILE A 338 43.23 -13.45 9.27
CA ILE A 338 43.96 -12.35 8.61
C ILE A 338 44.86 -11.62 9.63
N ASP A 339 46.14 -11.51 9.33
CA ASP A 339 47.12 -10.68 10.06
C ASP A 339 46.99 -9.24 9.58
N ARG A 340 46.65 -8.35 10.50
CA ARG A 340 46.42 -6.93 10.20
C ARG A 340 47.68 -6.25 9.65
N ASN A 341 48.86 -6.58 10.17
CA ASN A 341 50.12 -5.96 9.73
C ASN A 341 50.52 -6.42 8.32
N LYS A 342 50.38 -7.75 8.03
CA LYS A 342 50.59 -8.28 6.70
C LYS A 342 49.63 -7.66 5.68
N LEU A 343 48.38 -7.49 6.07
CA LEU A 343 47.34 -6.87 5.22
C LEU A 343 47.67 -5.41 4.93
N ILE A 344 48.05 -4.61 5.95
CA ILE A 344 48.43 -3.21 5.77
C ILE A 344 49.60 -3.10 4.81
N LYS A 345 50.65 -3.93 5.01
CA LYS A 345 51.81 -3.97 4.12
C LYS A 345 51.40 -4.28 2.68
N TYR A 346 50.61 -5.30 2.47
CA TYR A 346 50.09 -5.67 1.15
C TYR A 346 49.34 -4.52 0.47
N LEU A 347 48.54 -3.76 1.21
CA LEU A 347 47.78 -2.60 0.70
C LEU A 347 48.67 -1.40 0.40
N GLN A 348 49.82 -1.27 1.09
CA GLN A 348 50.78 -0.18 0.87
C GLN A 348 51.68 -0.44 -0.32
N ASP A 349 51.95 -1.70 -0.65
CA ASP A 349 52.86 -2.09 -1.76
C ASP A 349 52.28 -1.69 -3.13
N ASP A 350 50.97 -1.73 -3.33
CA ASP A 350 50.33 -1.33 -4.59
C ASP A 350 48.86 -0.90 -4.33
N ILE A 351 48.48 0.28 -4.80
CA ILE A 351 47.14 0.83 -4.66
C ILE A 351 46.05 -0.05 -5.30
N SER A 352 46.43 -0.82 -6.37
CA SER A 352 45.53 -1.78 -7.02
C SER A 352 45.14 -2.94 -6.12
N ASN A 353 45.93 -3.23 -5.08
CA ASN A 353 45.67 -4.31 -4.13
C ASN A 353 44.40 -4.04 -3.28
N LEU A 354 44.07 -2.75 -3.06
CA LEU A 354 42.83 -2.38 -2.41
C LEU A 354 41.60 -2.79 -3.24
N THR A 355 41.65 -2.57 -4.55
CA THR A 355 40.58 -2.99 -5.46
C THR A 355 40.43 -4.51 -5.47
N LYS A 356 41.52 -5.26 -5.59
CA LYS A 356 41.51 -6.73 -5.54
C LYS A 356 40.93 -7.28 -4.24
N LEU A 357 41.26 -6.67 -3.10
CA LEU A 357 40.71 -7.05 -1.80
C LEU A 357 39.23 -6.72 -1.71
N THR A 358 38.81 -5.54 -2.16
CA THR A 358 37.41 -5.13 -2.12
C THR A 358 36.52 -5.97 -3.02
N ASP A 359 37.02 -6.44 -4.16
CA ASP A 359 36.33 -7.36 -5.07
C ASP A 359 35.96 -8.69 -4.41
N ILE A 360 36.75 -9.12 -3.41
CA ILE A 360 36.48 -10.33 -2.63
C ILE A 360 35.59 -10.05 -1.42
N VAL A 361 35.89 -8.99 -0.69
CA VAL A 361 35.29 -8.72 0.63
C VAL A 361 33.87 -8.14 0.50
N HIS A 362 33.59 -7.23 -0.43
CA HIS A 362 32.28 -6.59 -0.55
C HIS A 362 31.13 -7.56 -0.87
N PRO A 363 31.31 -8.58 -1.75
CA PRO A 363 30.28 -9.62 -1.92
C PRO A 363 29.99 -10.41 -0.63
N LEU A 364 31.01 -10.64 0.20
CA LEU A 364 30.85 -11.33 1.48
C LEU A 364 30.10 -10.45 2.49
N VAL A 365 30.41 -9.14 2.55
CA VAL A 365 29.67 -8.17 3.35
C VAL A 365 28.20 -8.12 2.91
N LYS A 366 27.92 -8.06 1.60
CA LYS A 366 26.57 -8.10 1.07
C LYS A 366 25.81 -9.33 1.54
N LYS A 367 26.41 -10.51 1.42
CA LYS A 367 25.81 -11.77 1.86
C LYS A 367 25.52 -11.80 3.35
N GLU A 368 26.42 -11.25 4.18
CA GLU A 368 26.21 -11.18 5.63
C GLU A 368 25.09 -10.19 5.99
N LEU A 369 25.01 -9.04 5.33
CA LEU A 369 23.89 -8.12 5.48
C LEU A 369 22.57 -8.76 5.08
N GLU A 370 22.52 -9.49 3.95
CA GLU A 370 21.32 -10.24 3.52
C GLU A 370 20.90 -11.25 4.59
N ARG A 371 21.86 -11.96 5.23
CA ARG A 371 21.59 -12.90 6.32
C ARG A 371 21.01 -12.20 7.55
N ILE A 372 21.60 -11.09 7.98
CA ILE A 372 21.14 -10.27 9.09
C ILE A 372 19.70 -9.80 8.83
N PHE A 373 19.44 -9.26 7.66
CA PHE A 373 18.13 -8.74 7.28
C PHE A 373 17.05 -9.83 7.19
N ALA A 374 17.41 -11.02 6.71
CA ALA A 374 16.49 -12.15 6.63
C ALA A 374 16.14 -12.75 8.00
N SER A 375 17.02 -12.63 8.98
CA SER A 375 16.85 -13.21 10.33
C SER A 375 16.24 -12.25 11.34
N SER A 376 16.16 -10.95 11.05
CA SER A 376 15.66 -9.95 11.98
C SER A 376 14.13 -9.86 12.00
N ASN A 377 13.57 -9.74 13.21
CA ASN A 377 12.16 -9.44 13.46
C ASN A 377 11.92 -7.97 13.82
N ASP A 378 12.97 -7.15 13.78
CA ASP A 378 12.91 -5.76 14.18
C ASP A 378 12.20 -4.92 13.12
N ARG A 379 11.65 -3.78 13.56
CA ARG A 379 10.97 -2.85 12.66
C ARG A 379 11.95 -2.13 11.74
N ARG A 380 13.12 -1.76 12.25
CA ARG A 380 14.15 -0.98 11.56
C ARG A 380 15.53 -1.57 11.88
N ILE A 381 16.41 -1.50 10.88
CA ILE A 381 17.83 -1.85 11.02
C ILE A 381 18.65 -0.72 10.44
N PHE A 382 19.59 -0.22 11.21
CA PHE A 382 20.52 0.81 10.79
C PHE A 382 21.89 0.19 10.56
N VAL A 383 22.53 0.54 9.44
CA VAL A 383 23.86 0.06 9.11
C VAL A 383 24.75 1.26 8.80
N GLU A 384 25.82 1.46 9.60
CA GLU A 384 26.90 2.35 9.21
C GLU A 384 27.69 1.72 8.08
N ILE A 385 27.77 2.39 6.95
CA ILE A 385 28.48 1.93 5.77
C ILE A 385 29.09 3.11 5.01
N ALA A 386 30.40 3.11 4.83
CA ALA A 386 31.11 4.22 4.18
C ALA A 386 30.81 4.29 2.68
N LEU A 387 30.71 3.14 1.99
CA LEU A 387 30.56 3.03 0.54
C LEU A 387 29.38 2.12 0.16
N PRO A 388 28.12 2.57 0.38
CA PRO A 388 26.95 1.73 0.16
C PRO A 388 26.72 1.37 -1.31
N TYR A 389 27.32 2.09 -2.25
CA TYR A 389 27.07 1.92 -3.68
C TYR A 389 27.99 0.90 -4.37
N SER A 390 28.95 0.33 -3.63
CA SER A 390 29.83 -0.74 -4.13
C SER A 390 29.07 -2.05 -4.22
N TYR A 391 29.31 -2.82 -5.29
CA TYR A 391 28.81 -4.20 -5.48
C TYR A 391 27.29 -4.36 -5.28
N ARG A 392 26.52 -3.33 -5.65
CA ARG A 392 25.05 -3.33 -5.53
C ARG A 392 24.56 -3.54 -4.08
N ILE A 393 25.37 -3.20 -3.07
CA ILE A 393 24.98 -3.23 -1.66
C ILE A 393 23.85 -2.24 -1.41
N ASN A 394 23.83 -1.10 -2.14
CA ASN A 394 22.76 -0.12 -2.10
C ASN A 394 21.36 -0.70 -2.37
N GLU A 395 21.26 -1.80 -3.10
CA GLU A 395 19.97 -2.46 -3.38
C GLU A 395 19.32 -3.08 -2.13
N LEU A 396 20.11 -3.30 -1.08
CA LEU A 396 19.62 -3.82 0.18
C LEU A 396 18.92 -2.78 1.04
N PHE A 397 19.17 -1.50 0.81
CA PHE A 397 18.68 -0.42 1.65
C PHE A 397 17.44 0.26 1.07
N ASN A 398 16.56 0.66 1.97
CA ASN A 398 15.37 1.43 1.64
C ASN A 398 15.65 2.93 1.66
N PHE A 399 16.55 3.37 2.56
CA PHE A 399 16.94 4.77 2.75
C PHE A 399 18.42 4.95 3.02
N PHE A 400 18.90 6.13 2.65
CA PHE A 400 20.25 6.58 2.87
C PHE A 400 20.23 7.92 3.61
N ILE A 401 20.86 7.94 4.79
CA ILE A 401 21.04 9.15 5.59
C ILE A 401 22.52 9.49 5.57
N GLY A 402 22.85 10.64 5.01
CA GLY A 402 24.21 11.19 4.98
C GLY A 402 24.49 12.05 6.20
N ILE A 403 25.65 11.87 6.84
CA ILE A 403 26.13 12.75 7.91
C ILE A 403 27.30 13.57 7.35
N GLU A 404 27.17 14.86 7.36
CA GLU A 404 28.16 15.82 6.87
C GLU A 404 28.61 16.75 8.01
N THR A 405 29.82 17.31 7.89
CA THR A 405 30.35 18.31 8.81
C THR A 405 31.29 19.24 8.06
N SER A 406 31.51 20.45 8.59
CA SER A 406 32.50 21.37 8.05
C SER A 406 33.94 20.82 8.17
N LYS A 407 34.79 21.24 7.27
CA LYS A 407 36.19 20.76 7.23
C LYS A 407 36.96 21.09 8.50
N GLU A 408 36.64 22.22 9.13
CA GLU A 408 37.20 22.65 10.40
C GLU A 408 36.84 21.64 11.52
N LYS A 409 35.59 21.30 11.66
CA LYS A 409 35.11 20.34 12.66
C LYS A 409 35.55 18.92 12.34
N GLN A 410 35.61 18.53 11.10
CA GLN A 410 36.17 17.25 10.68
C GLN A 410 37.60 17.08 11.21
N ASN A 411 38.44 18.09 11.00
CA ASN A 411 39.83 18.07 11.48
C ASN A 411 39.94 18.04 13.02
N GLU A 412 39.02 18.72 13.71
CA GLU A 412 38.94 18.69 15.17
C GLU A 412 38.61 17.29 15.68
N TYR A 413 37.57 16.64 15.13
CA TYR A 413 37.14 15.31 15.51
C TYR A 413 38.18 14.22 15.20
N LEU A 414 38.90 14.35 14.08
CA LEU A 414 39.99 13.42 13.72
C LEU A 414 41.17 13.52 14.70
N LYS A 415 41.53 14.72 15.14
CA LYS A 415 42.59 14.95 16.14
C LYS A 415 42.20 14.33 17.51
N ILE A 416 40.96 14.49 17.93
CA ILE A 416 40.47 13.91 19.20
C ILE A 416 40.50 12.38 19.18
N ARG A 417 40.32 11.79 18.02
CA ARG A 417 40.38 10.31 17.86
C ARG A 417 41.78 9.71 17.89
N GLY A 418 42.81 10.51 17.74
CA GLY A 418 44.20 10.04 17.64
C GLY A 418 44.50 9.25 16.37
N ASP A 419 43.72 9.43 15.35
CA ASP A 419 43.85 8.73 14.04
C ASP A 419 44.91 9.45 13.19
N ASP A 420 46.20 9.31 13.53
CA ASP A 420 47.31 9.84 12.74
C ASP A 420 47.50 9.13 11.38
N PHE A 421 46.83 8.01 11.15
CA PHE A 421 46.90 7.23 9.91
C PHE A 421 45.52 6.78 9.47
N VAL A 422 44.70 7.71 9.04
CA VAL A 422 43.54 7.35 8.20
C VAL A 422 44.05 7.22 6.78
N ILE A 423 43.93 6.01 6.17
CA ILE A 423 43.84 5.94 4.71
C ILE A 423 42.55 6.68 4.37
N VAL A 424 42.66 8.00 4.22
CA VAL A 424 41.53 8.85 3.83
C VAL A 424 41.17 8.40 2.43
N ARG A 425 40.18 7.50 2.33
CA ARG A 425 39.48 7.38 1.05
C ARG A 425 38.93 8.78 0.80
N PRO A 426 39.26 9.37 -0.34
CA PRO A 426 38.80 10.72 -0.59
C PRO A 426 37.27 10.73 -0.45
N ASP A 427 36.74 11.71 0.28
CA ASP A 427 35.30 11.96 0.38
C ASP A 427 34.64 12.15 -1.01
N GLU A 428 35.44 12.12 -2.07
CA GLU A 428 35.04 12.19 -3.48
C GLU A 428 33.97 11.17 -3.87
N GLU A 429 34.06 9.92 -3.42
CA GLU A 429 33.05 8.91 -3.77
C GLU A 429 31.74 9.15 -3.03
N TYR A 430 31.80 9.65 -1.81
CA TYR A 430 30.64 10.12 -1.08
C TYR A 430 29.96 11.27 -1.84
N PHE A 431 30.71 12.31 -2.21
CA PHE A 431 30.15 13.47 -2.92
C PHE A 431 29.62 13.12 -4.32
N LYS A 432 30.24 12.18 -5.04
CA LYS A 432 29.72 11.65 -6.32
C LYS A 432 28.32 11.04 -6.19
N ASN A 433 28.02 10.46 -5.04
CA ASN A 433 26.74 9.78 -4.79
C ASN A 433 25.79 10.58 -3.89
N ARG A 434 26.15 11.78 -3.46
CA ARG A 434 25.38 12.64 -2.54
C ARG A 434 23.93 12.88 -3.01
N PHE A 435 23.72 12.99 -4.30
CA PHE A 435 22.38 13.17 -4.89
C PHE A 435 21.46 11.94 -4.76
N LYS A 436 21.97 10.82 -4.32
CA LYS A 436 21.21 9.58 -4.07
C LYS A 436 20.77 9.44 -2.61
N LEU A 437 21.18 10.35 -1.74
CA LEU A 437 20.79 10.35 -0.33
C LEU A 437 19.35 10.86 -0.20
N ASP A 438 18.60 10.21 0.69
CA ASP A 438 17.23 10.62 1.02
C ASP A 438 17.22 11.76 2.04
N TYR A 439 18.18 11.75 2.95
CA TYR A 439 18.34 12.77 3.98
C TYR A 439 19.82 13.12 4.19
N ILE A 440 20.09 14.38 4.54
CA ILE A 440 21.42 14.85 4.92
C ILE A 440 21.32 15.59 6.25
N ILE A 441 22.14 15.21 7.21
CA ILE A 441 22.27 15.85 8.51
C ILE A 441 23.63 16.55 8.58
N PHE A 442 23.63 17.83 8.93
CA PHE A 442 24.84 18.60 9.15
C PHE A 442 25.21 18.61 10.65
N ASN A 443 26.37 18.03 10.98
CA ASN A 443 26.90 17.95 12.34
C ASN A 443 27.89 19.10 12.62
N ASP A 444 27.41 20.32 12.53
CA ASP A 444 28.23 21.54 12.78
C ASP A 444 27.88 22.21 14.10
N ARG A 445 27.00 21.66 14.90
CA ARG A 445 26.53 22.18 16.17
C ARG A 445 26.87 21.24 17.33
N THR A 446 25.96 21.06 18.27
CA THR A 446 26.10 20.17 19.41
C THR A 446 25.72 18.73 19.07
N LEU A 447 26.11 17.77 19.91
CA LEU A 447 25.66 16.38 19.81
C LEU A 447 24.14 16.27 19.98
N ASP A 448 23.54 17.10 20.83
CA ASP A 448 22.09 17.12 21.02
C ASP A 448 21.36 17.56 19.75
N ASP A 449 21.91 18.55 19.00
CA ASP A 449 21.35 18.94 17.71
C ASP A 449 21.43 17.80 16.68
N LEU A 450 22.52 17.04 16.67
CA LEU A 450 22.70 15.86 15.83
C LEU A 450 21.66 14.79 16.17
N TYR A 451 21.46 14.50 17.46
CA TYR A 451 20.49 13.51 17.94
C TYR A 451 19.06 13.94 17.64
N ASN A 452 18.70 15.19 17.89
CA ASN A 452 17.39 15.72 17.54
C ASN A 452 17.14 15.66 16.02
N SER A 453 18.17 15.86 15.19
CA SER A 453 18.03 15.79 13.74
C SER A 453 17.74 14.37 13.26
N ILE A 454 18.42 13.35 13.81
CA ILE A 454 18.13 11.96 13.46
C ILE A 454 16.75 11.54 13.98
N ASP A 455 16.39 11.92 15.22
CA ASP A 455 15.09 11.58 15.81
C ASP A 455 13.93 12.18 14.99
N ASN A 456 14.07 13.42 14.52
CA ASN A 456 13.10 14.05 13.62
C ASN A 456 12.93 13.29 12.31
N ILE A 457 14.03 12.80 11.71
CA ILE A 457 13.95 11.95 10.51
C ILE A 457 13.23 10.65 10.81
N LEU A 458 13.45 10.03 11.99
CA LEU A 458 12.81 8.78 12.38
C LEU A 458 11.29 8.87 12.56
N HIS A 459 10.75 10.07 12.81
CA HIS A 459 9.30 10.27 12.85
C HIS A 459 8.62 10.08 11.48
N HIS A 460 9.39 10.12 10.38
CA HIS A 460 8.89 9.88 9.02
C HIS A 460 8.85 8.38 8.63
N PHE A 461 9.38 7.49 9.50
CA PHE A 461 9.47 6.02 9.25
C PHE A 461 8.48 5.23 10.17
#